data_c2f91afe7c7afd458c14a87b1b67b76f
#
_entry.id   c2f91afe7c7afd458c14a87b1b67b76f
#
_cell.length_a   1.000
_cell.length_b   1.000
_cell.length_c   1.000
_cell.angle_alpha   90.00
_cell.angle_beta   90.00
_cell.angle_gamma   90.00
#
_symmetry.space_group_name_H-M   'P 1'
#
loop_
_entity.id
_entity.type
_entity.pdbx_description
1 polymer ?
#
loop_
_entity_poly.entity_id
_entity_poly.type
_entity_poly.pdbx_seq_one_letter_code
_entity_poly.pdbx_strand_id
1 'polypeptide(L)'
;MPNNNIYSTVEKLNHFKQKELRIHAIIIALNEEDFIAETIKPIYDHCSGISIITQYDRDYYGRMIEPDATIKKVLDYPDPEGKIHLVVRRYNDETASRNHEMNAVLFDASKNIQTHGVDKALIQGFHKPPDYFLICDADEIFDIATFPAIVEYLEKKKPDGMRISGYNYYFTWNRREPREKYVHRHFGFVKAGIFFQQRRVINWNESRINKWMAKIGLPKFGSYVYNFIDCPWEVGMMHHAGYVRRDKTQLIEKMQKHSHLEAHPPEFLEAILSKEYEFTDSKNLPINIQKGNWPDSFFEKK
;
A
#
# COMPACT_ATOMS: atom_id res chain seq x y z
N MET A 1 16.89 51.58 28.43
CA MET A 1 16.61 50.76 27.26
C MET A 1 16.73 49.30 27.64
N PRO A 2 15.64 48.58 27.61
CA PRO A 2 15.66 47.21 27.10
C PRO A 2 14.32 46.86 26.44
N ASN A 3 14.33 46.54 25.17
CA ASN A 3 13.15 45.96 24.51
C ASN A 3 13.55 45.32 23.16
N ASN A 4 14.29 44.22 23.22
CA ASN A 4 14.57 43.46 21.98
C ASN A 4 14.54 41.94 22.15
N ASN A 5 13.78 41.38 23.12
CA ASN A 5 13.80 39.94 23.32
C ASN A 5 12.43 39.24 23.28
N ILE A 6 11.34 39.95 22.97
CA ILE A 6 10.00 39.35 22.92
C ILE A 6 9.71 38.81 21.54
N TYR A 7 10.19 39.42 20.47
CA TYR A 7 9.94 38.97 19.10
C TYR A 7 10.68 37.66 18.72
N SER A 8 11.89 37.45 19.28
CA SER A 8 12.66 36.22 19.03
C SER A 8 12.04 34.96 19.70
N THR A 9 11.24 35.18 20.74
CA THR A 9 10.56 34.08 21.45
C THR A 9 9.26 33.70 20.75
N VAL A 10 8.59 34.64 20.10
CA VAL A 10 7.37 34.41 19.34
C VAL A 10 7.66 33.69 18.01
N GLU A 11 8.78 34.00 17.35
CA GLU A 11 9.21 33.23 16.15
C GLU A 11 9.64 31.80 16.49
N LYS A 12 10.22 31.57 17.66
CA LYS A 12 10.55 30.22 18.15
C LYS A 12 9.32 29.43 18.60
N LEU A 13 8.23 30.07 19.00
CA LEU A 13 6.98 29.44 19.37
C LEU A 13 6.09 29.12 18.13
N ASN A 14 6.30 29.81 17.01
CA ASN A 14 5.61 29.52 15.76
C ASN A 14 6.20 28.33 14.99
N HIS A 15 7.32 27.78 15.41
CA HIS A 15 7.70 26.40 15.11
C HIS A 15 6.95 25.41 16.04
N PHE A 16 5.65 25.59 16.28
CA PHE A 16 4.80 24.46 16.57
C PHE A 16 4.95 23.51 15.38
N LYS A 17 5.76 22.47 15.60
CA LYS A 17 5.98 21.38 14.66
C LYS A 17 4.63 21.07 14.02
N GLN A 18 4.51 21.42 12.75
CA GLN A 18 3.42 20.92 11.92
C GLN A 18 3.32 19.44 12.26
N LYS A 19 2.17 18.99 12.73
CA LYS A 19 2.01 17.61 13.19
C LYS A 19 2.36 16.72 12.01
N GLU A 20 3.51 16.14 12.04
CA GLU A 20 4.02 15.28 10.98
C GLU A 20 3.00 14.14 10.75
N LEU A 21 2.56 13.98 9.51
CA LEU A 21 1.60 12.97 9.10
C LEU A 21 2.18 11.58 9.40
N ARG A 22 1.46 10.78 10.17
CA ARG A 22 1.91 9.44 10.55
C ARG A 22 1.22 8.41 9.67
N ILE A 23 2.03 7.72 8.89
CA ILE A 23 1.59 6.67 7.98
C ILE A 23 2.13 5.34 8.49
N HIS A 24 1.27 4.31 8.57
CA HIS A 24 1.67 2.93 8.80
C HIS A 24 1.36 2.10 7.55
N ALA A 25 2.38 1.48 6.97
CA ALA A 25 2.19 0.66 5.79
C ALA A 25 1.76 -0.77 6.17
N ILE A 26 0.80 -1.31 5.44
CA ILE A 26 0.36 -2.71 5.50
C ILE A 26 0.65 -3.33 4.15
N ILE A 27 1.63 -4.23 4.09
CA ILE A 27 2.07 -4.90 2.86
C ILE A 27 1.67 -6.37 2.94
N ILE A 28 1.00 -6.88 1.91
CA ILE A 28 0.80 -8.32 1.75
C ILE A 28 1.88 -8.86 0.82
N ALA A 29 2.59 -9.90 1.27
CA ALA A 29 3.68 -10.52 0.53
C ALA A 29 3.55 -12.05 0.58
N LEU A 30 3.28 -12.68 -0.55
CA LEU A 30 3.22 -14.14 -0.68
C LEU A 30 4.06 -14.59 -1.85
N ASN A 31 5.26 -15.11 -1.57
CA ASN A 31 6.24 -15.47 -2.59
C ASN A 31 6.58 -14.29 -3.54
N GLU A 32 7.03 -13.20 -2.93
CA GLU A 32 7.39 -11.95 -3.62
C GLU A 32 8.86 -11.56 -3.34
N GLU A 33 9.75 -12.56 -3.31
CA GLU A 33 11.19 -12.36 -3.05
C GLU A 33 11.84 -11.35 -4.01
N ASP A 34 11.34 -11.23 -5.24
CA ASP A 34 11.91 -10.34 -6.23
C ASP A 34 11.53 -8.87 -5.99
N PHE A 35 10.41 -8.60 -5.32
CA PHE A 35 9.84 -7.26 -5.25
C PHE A 35 9.81 -6.65 -3.86
N ILE A 36 9.75 -7.46 -2.80
CA ILE A 36 9.50 -6.96 -1.44
C ILE A 36 10.48 -5.87 -0.99
N ALA A 37 11.76 -6.01 -1.29
CA ALA A 37 12.76 -5.01 -0.91
C ALA A 37 12.55 -3.67 -1.66
N GLU A 38 12.20 -3.74 -2.95
CA GLU A 38 11.94 -2.55 -3.76
C GLU A 38 10.59 -1.90 -3.45
N THR A 39 9.65 -2.65 -2.90
CA THR A 39 8.38 -2.11 -2.37
C THR A 39 8.60 -1.35 -1.07
N ILE A 40 9.44 -1.87 -0.16
CA ILE A 40 9.76 -1.21 1.11
C ILE A 40 10.55 0.09 0.88
N LYS A 41 11.54 0.06 -0.01
CA LYS A 41 12.52 1.13 -0.20
C LYS A 41 11.92 2.54 -0.38
N PRO A 42 10.96 2.80 -1.30
CA PRO A 42 10.43 4.15 -1.50
C PRO A 42 9.56 4.64 -0.36
N ILE A 43 9.00 3.76 0.47
CA ILE A 43 8.07 4.12 1.54
C ILE A 43 8.73 4.18 2.92
N TYR A 44 9.92 3.59 3.07
CA TYR A 44 10.57 3.39 4.36
C TYR A 44 10.68 4.69 5.17
N ASP A 45 11.25 5.74 4.59
CA ASP A 45 11.49 7.02 5.30
C ASP A 45 10.20 7.81 5.58
N HIS A 46 9.09 7.45 4.92
CA HIS A 46 7.80 8.14 5.03
C HIS A 46 6.80 7.44 5.93
N CYS A 47 7.11 6.22 6.39
CA CYS A 47 6.24 5.45 7.26
C CYS A 47 6.76 5.46 8.70
N SER A 48 5.85 5.58 9.66
CA SER A 48 6.13 5.43 11.09
C SER A 48 6.18 3.97 11.53
N GLY A 49 5.72 3.04 10.70
CA GLY A 49 5.75 1.61 10.86
C GLY A 49 5.37 0.92 9.56
N ILE A 50 5.86 -0.31 9.38
CA ILE A 50 5.62 -1.14 8.20
C ILE A 50 5.32 -2.56 8.66
N SER A 51 4.08 -2.99 8.54
CA SER A 51 3.70 -4.39 8.79
C SER A 51 3.70 -5.17 7.48
N ILE A 52 4.48 -6.24 7.43
CA ILE A 52 4.55 -7.12 6.26
C ILE A 52 3.89 -8.44 6.63
N ILE A 53 2.75 -8.71 6.01
CA ILE A 53 1.94 -9.89 6.26
C ILE A 53 2.29 -10.95 5.24
N THR A 54 2.67 -12.14 5.71
CA THR A 54 2.94 -13.29 4.85
C THR A 54 2.39 -14.57 5.45
N GLN A 55 2.35 -15.62 4.63
CA GLN A 55 2.06 -16.97 5.03
C GLN A 55 3.24 -17.86 4.64
N TYR A 56 3.51 -18.90 5.42
CA TYR A 56 4.70 -19.71 5.24
C TYR A 56 4.48 -20.87 4.28
N ASP A 57 3.37 -21.59 4.42
CA ASP A 57 3.18 -22.91 3.79
C ASP A 57 1.91 -23.01 2.94
N ARG A 58 1.09 -21.96 2.91
CA ARG A 58 -0.20 -21.97 2.22
C ARG A 58 -0.55 -20.61 1.64
N ASP A 59 -1.29 -20.62 0.55
CA ASP A 59 -1.94 -19.43 0.01
C ASP A 59 -3.27 -19.12 0.74
N TYR A 60 -3.95 -18.05 0.31
CA TYR A 60 -5.24 -17.63 0.89
C TYR A 60 -6.40 -18.61 0.63
N TYR A 61 -6.21 -19.60 -0.25
CA TYR A 61 -7.17 -20.70 -0.51
C TYR A 61 -6.82 -21.95 0.27
N GLY A 62 -5.79 -21.90 1.11
CA GLY A 62 -5.32 -23.05 1.89
C GLY A 62 -4.52 -24.08 1.08
N ARG A 63 -4.15 -23.78 -0.18
CA ARG A 63 -3.32 -24.63 -1.01
C ARG A 63 -1.87 -24.56 -0.53
N MET A 64 -1.20 -25.70 -0.49
CA MET A 64 0.24 -25.75 -0.16
C MET A 64 1.06 -24.97 -1.19
N ILE A 65 2.01 -24.19 -0.70
CA ILE A 65 2.99 -23.47 -1.50
C ILE A 65 4.39 -23.78 -1.00
N GLU A 66 5.34 -23.79 -1.92
CA GLU A 66 6.75 -23.77 -1.54
C GLU A 66 7.15 -22.32 -1.21
N PRO A 67 7.65 -22.06 0.03
CA PRO A 67 8.08 -20.71 0.39
C PRO A 67 9.34 -20.33 -0.38
N ASP A 68 9.36 -19.10 -0.89
CA ASP A 68 10.54 -18.48 -1.47
C ASP A 68 11.39 -17.74 -0.41
N ALA A 69 12.33 -16.90 -0.84
CA ALA A 69 13.15 -16.12 0.06
C ALA A 69 12.49 -14.82 0.57
N THR A 70 11.20 -14.60 0.40
CA THR A 70 10.49 -13.38 0.84
C THR A 70 10.75 -13.08 2.31
N ILE A 71 10.50 -14.06 3.19
CA ILE A 71 10.70 -13.89 4.65
C ILE A 71 12.15 -13.52 4.95
N LYS A 72 13.10 -14.24 4.34
CA LYS A 72 14.52 -13.96 4.54
C LYS A 72 14.88 -12.55 4.12
N LYS A 73 14.39 -12.08 2.97
CA LYS A 73 14.66 -10.72 2.46
C LYS A 73 14.09 -9.64 3.35
N VAL A 74 12.93 -9.87 3.98
CA VAL A 74 12.36 -8.94 4.96
C VAL A 74 13.23 -8.88 6.21
N LEU A 75 13.68 -10.04 6.72
CA LEU A 75 14.54 -10.10 7.92
C LEU A 75 15.93 -9.51 7.69
N ASP A 76 16.47 -9.64 6.48
CA ASP A 76 17.76 -9.08 6.09
C ASP A 76 17.70 -7.61 5.66
N TYR A 77 16.49 -7.03 5.53
CA TYR A 77 16.33 -5.64 5.10
C TYR A 77 16.88 -4.68 6.15
N PRO A 78 17.67 -3.66 5.77
CA PRO A 78 18.18 -2.65 6.71
C PRO A 78 17.03 -1.91 7.40
N ASP A 79 16.91 -2.08 8.72
CA ASP A 79 15.88 -1.45 9.53
C ASP A 79 16.49 -0.76 10.76
N PRO A 80 17.24 0.35 10.57
CA PRO A 80 17.90 1.04 11.66
C PRO A 80 16.94 1.67 12.67
N GLU A 81 15.69 1.90 12.29
CA GLU A 81 14.66 2.47 13.16
C GLU A 81 13.76 1.43 13.82
N GLY A 82 13.92 0.14 13.48
CA GLY A 82 13.13 -0.96 14.06
C GLY A 82 11.63 -0.85 13.76
N LYS A 83 11.25 -0.34 12.59
CA LYS A 83 9.86 -0.09 12.22
C LYS A 83 9.23 -1.11 11.28
N ILE A 84 10.00 -2.13 10.87
CA ILE A 84 9.51 -3.25 10.06
C ILE A 84 9.04 -4.38 10.98
N HIS A 85 7.78 -4.77 10.84
CA HIS A 85 7.14 -5.84 11.59
C HIS A 85 6.72 -6.97 10.65
N LEU A 86 7.38 -8.11 10.73
CA LEU A 86 7.02 -9.29 9.96
C LEU A 86 5.92 -10.08 10.69
N VAL A 87 4.76 -10.22 10.05
CA VAL A 87 3.58 -10.92 10.55
C VAL A 87 3.39 -12.21 9.75
N VAL A 88 3.85 -13.34 10.31
CA VAL A 88 3.65 -14.66 9.68
C VAL A 88 2.42 -15.31 10.29
N ARG A 89 1.31 -15.32 9.55
CA ARG A 89 0.03 -15.81 10.03
C ARG A 89 -0.85 -16.33 8.90
N ARG A 90 -1.63 -17.37 9.20
CA ARG A 90 -2.62 -17.89 8.26
C ARG A 90 -3.88 -17.03 8.25
N TYR A 91 -4.29 -16.65 7.07
CA TYR A 91 -5.55 -15.98 6.80
C TYR A 91 -6.28 -16.67 5.65
N ASN A 92 -7.59 -16.60 5.65
CA ASN A 92 -8.43 -17.20 4.61
C ASN A 92 -8.72 -16.24 3.45
N ASP A 93 -8.45 -14.95 3.63
CA ASP A 93 -8.56 -13.94 2.59
C ASP A 93 -7.71 -12.70 2.91
N GLU A 94 -7.39 -11.94 1.88
CA GLU A 94 -6.57 -10.75 1.96
C GLU A 94 -7.23 -9.60 2.72
N THR A 95 -8.56 -9.49 2.65
CA THR A 95 -9.30 -8.43 3.36
C THR A 95 -9.22 -8.64 4.86
N ALA A 96 -9.44 -9.89 5.30
CA ALA A 96 -9.32 -10.27 6.69
C ALA A 96 -7.90 -10.02 7.22
N SER A 97 -6.87 -10.33 6.43
CA SER A 97 -5.48 -10.11 6.82
C SER A 97 -5.16 -8.63 7.01
N ARG A 98 -5.55 -7.78 6.05
CA ARG A 98 -5.34 -6.31 6.13
C ARG A 98 -6.09 -5.71 7.32
N ASN A 99 -7.38 -5.99 7.44
CA ASN A 99 -8.21 -5.46 8.52
C ASN A 99 -7.75 -5.92 9.90
N HIS A 100 -7.32 -7.18 10.02
CA HIS A 100 -6.78 -7.69 11.27
C HIS A 100 -5.54 -6.91 11.69
N GLU A 101 -4.59 -6.71 10.77
CA GLU A 101 -3.35 -6.00 11.09
C GLU A 101 -3.59 -4.52 11.36
N MET A 102 -4.45 -3.85 10.60
CA MET A 102 -4.87 -2.47 10.88
C MET A 102 -5.47 -2.34 12.28
N ASN A 103 -6.32 -3.29 12.70
CA ASN A 103 -6.86 -3.34 14.05
C ASN A 103 -5.79 -3.59 15.12
N ALA A 104 -4.83 -4.49 14.86
CA ALA A 104 -3.75 -4.79 15.78
C ALA A 104 -2.90 -3.53 16.04
N VAL A 105 -2.50 -2.82 15.00
CA VAL A 105 -1.75 -1.56 15.09
C VAL A 105 -2.51 -0.51 15.90
N LEU A 106 -3.81 -0.34 15.66
CA LEU A 106 -4.64 0.60 16.40
C LEU A 106 -4.83 0.18 17.86
N PHE A 107 -5.00 -1.11 18.12
CA PHE A 107 -5.18 -1.67 19.46
C PHE A 107 -3.92 -1.52 20.30
N ASP A 108 -2.75 -1.84 19.75
CA ASP A 108 -1.47 -1.71 20.45
C ASP A 108 -1.17 -0.26 20.81
N ALA A 109 -1.43 0.66 19.89
CA ALA A 109 -1.32 2.09 20.16
C ALA A 109 -2.26 2.53 21.29
N SER A 110 -3.52 2.09 21.27
CA SER A 110 -4.52 2.42 22.30
C SER A 110 -4.16 1.84 23.65
N LYS A 111 -3.71 0.59 23.69
CA LYS A 111 -3.30 -0.10 24.92
C LYS A 111 -2.11 0.61 25.57
N ASN A 112 -1.12 1.02 24.80
CA ASN A 112 0.03 1.73 25.32
C ASN A 112 -0.36 3.07 25.98
N ILE A 113 -1.30 3.81 25.41
CA ILE A 113 -1.83 5.04 26.01
C ILE A 113 -2.58 4.74 27.30
N GLN A 114 -3.42 3.69 27.34
CA GLN A 114 -4.21 3.34 28.52
C GLN A 114 -3.36 2.83 29.70
N THR A 115 -2.30 2.05 29.43
CA THR A 115 -1.49 1.43 30.46
C THR A 115 -0.42 2.34 31.05
N HIS A 116 0.09 3.30 30.28
CA HIS A 116 1.26 4.11 30.68
C HIS A 116 0.95 5.61 30.83
N GLY A 117 -0.24 6.03 30.42
CA GLY A 117 -0.59 7.45 30.33
C GLY A 117 0.11 8.15 29.15
N VAL A 118 -0.47 9.26 28.68
CA VAL A 118 0.00 9.96 27.47
C VAL A 118 1.46 10.40 27.60
N ASP A 119 1.86 10.95 28.74
CA ASP A 119 3.20 11.49 28.94
C ASP A 119 4.29 10.40 28.98
N LYS A 120 4.03 9.28 29.63
CA LYS A 120 4.97 8.15 29.66
C LYS A 120 5.05 7.44 28.32
N ALA A 121 3.93 7.30 27.61
CA ALA A 121 3.89 6.76 26.27
C ALA A 121 4.74 7.62 25.29
N LEU A 122 4.71 8.94 25.44
CA LEU A 122 5.53 9.86 24.62
C LEU A 122 7.04 9.75 24.95
N ILE A 123 7.38 9.58 26.23
CA ILE A 123 8.78 9.50 26.69
C ILE A 123 9.42 8.16 26.31
N GLN A 124 8.62 7.07 26.30
CA GLN A 124 9.12 5.72 26.01
C GLN A 124 9.04 5.34 24.52
N GLY A 125 8.72 6.28 23.62
CA GLY A 125 8.63 6.01 22.19
C GLY A 125 7.44 5.14 21.79
N PHE A 126 6.44 4.98 22.67
CA PHE A 126 5.21 4.27 22.34
C PHE A 126 4.51 4.97 21.16
N HIS A 127 4.25 4.21 20.12
CA HIS A 127 3.71 4.74 18.88
C HIS A 127 2.31 5.31 19.09
N LYS A 128 2.15 6.59 18.76
CA LYS A 128 0.81 7.15 18.58
C LYS A 128 0.13 6.38 17.43
N PRO A 129 -1.19 6.21 17.44
CA PRO A 129 -1.87 5.62 16.31
C PRO A 129 -1.53 6.38 15.02
N PRO A 130 -1.43 5.72 13.88
CA PRO A 130 -1.22 6.38 12.60
C PRO A 130 -2.40 7.30 12.26
N ASP A 131 -2.17 8.32 11.46
CA ASP A 131 -3.25 9.10 10.86
C ASP A 131 -3.83 8.37 9.64
N TYR A 132 -2.96 7.64 8.89
CA TYR A 132 -3.32 6.85 7.72
C TYR A 132 -2.62 5.50 7.70
N PHE A 133 -3.29 4.55 7.07
CA PHE A 133 -2.67 3.33 6.59
C PHE A 133 -2.36 3.46 5.09
N LEU A 134 -1.14 3.12 4.70
CA LEU A 134 -0.77 2.84 3.32
C LEU A 134 -0.98 1.35 3.08
N ILE A 135 -1.79 1.00 2.10
CA ILE A 135 -2.10 -0.38 1.74
C ILE A 135 -1.51 -0.69 0.38
N CYS A 136 -0.61 -1.64 0.32
CA CYS A 136 -0.05 -2.12 -0.95
C CYS A 136 0.24 -3.62 -0.91
N ASP A 137 0.38 -4.21 -2.07
CA ASP A 137 0.89 -5.57 -2.22
C ASP A 137 2.40 -5.50 -2.48
N ALA A 138 3.12 -6.58 -2.21
CA ALA A 138 4.59 -6.58 -2.30
C ALA A 138 5.12 -6.42 -3.73
N ASP A 139 4.25 -6.54 -4.73
CA ASP A 139 4.55 -6.29 -6.14
C ASP A 139 4.01 -4.94 -6.66
N GLU A 140 3.61 -4.06 -5.73
CA GLU A 140 3.19 -2.69 -6.01
C GLU A 140 4.28 -1.71 -5.57
N ILE A 141 5.10 -1.28 -6.51
CA ILE A 141 6.30 -0.49 -6.26
C ILE A 141 6.03 0.98 -6.57
N PHE A 142 6.23 1.86 -5.59
CA PHE A 142 6.20 3.30 -5.81
C PHE A 142 7.52 3.80 -6.39
N ASP A 143 7.45 4.88 -7.15
CA ASP A 143 8.66 5.59 -7.57
C ASP A 143 9.21 6.38 -6.39
N ILE A 144 10.46 6.10 -6.02
CA ILE A 144 11.16 6.76 -4.91
C ILE A 144 11.24 8.28 -5.09
N ALA A 145 11.29 8.76 -6.35
CA ALA A 145 11.37 10.18 -6.63
C ALA A 145 10.03 10.91 -6.45
N THR A 146 8.90 10.23 -6.66
CA THR A 146 7.57 10.84 -6.61
C THR A 146 6.78 10.49 -5.35
N PHE A 147 7.15 9.48 -4.59
CA PHE A 147 6.44 9.10 -3.37
C PHE A 147 6.32 10.24 -2.34
N PRO A 148 7.36 11.08 -2.11
CA PRO A 148 7.22 12.25 -1.24
C PRO A 148 6.10 13.20 -1.66
N ALA A 149 5.91 13.42 -2.97
CA ALA A 149 4.84 14.27 -3.48
C ALA A 149 3.44 13.67 -3.26
N ILE A 150 3.33 12.34 -3.29
CA ILE A 150 2.09 11.64 -2.93
C ILE A 150 1.74 11.90 -1.45
N VAL A 151 2.73 11.80 -0.56
CA VAL A 151 2.56 12.05 0.88
C VAL A 151 2.18 13.51 1.14
N GLU A 152 2.85 14.47 0.49
CA GLU A 152 2.51 15.90 0.58
C GLU A 152 1.08 16.17 0.10
N TYR A 153 0.68 15.55 -1.01
CA TYR A 153 -0.68 15.66 -1.54
C TYR A 153 -1.72 15.10 -0.55
N LEU A 154 -1.44 13.93 0.06
CA LEU A 154 -2.27 13.34 1.12
C LEU A 154 -2.41 14.28 2.31
N GLU A 155 -1.32 14.86 2.79
CA GLU A 155 -1.30 15.79 3.92
C GLU A 155 -2.10 17.06 3.63
N LYS A 156 -1.97 17.60 2.42
CA LYS A 156 -2.70 18.80 1.98
C LYS A 156 -4.20 18.56 1.83
N LYS A 157 -4.60 17.41 1.28
CA LYS A 157 -6.00 17.10 0.98
C LYS A 157 -6.75 16.51 2.16
N LYS A 158 -6.06 15.78 3.03
CA LYS A 158 -6.61 15.09 4.22
C LYS A 158 -7.90 14.29 3.92
N PRO A 159 -7.92 13.48 2.85
CA PRO A 159 -9.10 12.70 2.51
C PRO A 159 -9.32 11.58 3.53
N ASP A 160 -10.49 10.97 3.54
CA ASP A 160 -10.72 9.73 4.29
C ASP A 160 -10.12 8.50 3.58
N GLY A 161 -9.94 8.59 2.25
CA GLY A 161 -9.21 7.61 1.48
C GLY A 161 -8.71 8.20 0.16
N MET A 162 -7.57 7.71 -0.31
CA MET A 162 -6.94 8.13 -1.56
C MET A 162 -6.60 6.91 -2.40
N ARG A 163 -7.09 6.88 -3.63
CA ARG A 163 -6.74 5.86 -4.61
C ARG A 163 -5.49 6.29 -5.36
N ILE A 164 -4.60 5.34 -5.56
CA ILE A 164 -3.39 5.55 -6.37
C ILE A 164 -3.57 4.82 -7.69
N SER A 165 -3.36 5.53 -8.78
CA SER A 165 -3.31 4.93 -10.10
C SER A 165 -1.95 4.29 -10.33
N GLY A 166 -1.92 3.23 -11.15
CA GLY A 166 -0.68 2.51 -11.43
C GLY A 166 -0.60 2.00 -12.86
N TYR A 167 0.58 1.56 -13.24
CA TYR A 167 0.80 0.81 -14.46
C TYR A 167 0.93 -0.67 -14.15
N ASN A 168 0.25 -1.51 -14.89
CA ASN A 168 0.51 -2.95 -14.93
C ASN A 168 1.63 -3.26 -15.90
N TYR A 169 2.57 -4.08 -15.46
CA TYR A 169 3.65 -4.58 -16.30
C TYR A 169 3.48 -6.07 -16.53
N TYR A 170 3.84 -6.51 -17.73
CA TYR A 170 3.67 -7.89 -18.17
C TYR A 170 4.96 -8.46 -18.71
N PHE A 171 5.37 -9.60 -18.20
CA PHE A 171 6.61 -10.31 -18.49
C PHE A 171 7.88 -9.56 -18.10
N THR A 172 7.98 -8.31 -18.50
CA THR A 172 9.16 -7.47 -18.27
C THR A 172 8.74 -6.04 -17.93
N TRP A 173 9.66 -5.29 -17.34
CA TRP A 173 9.48 -3.86 -17.08
C TRP A 173 9.34 -3.01 -18.35
N ASN A 174 9.73 -3.54 -19.51
CA ASN A 174 9.61 -2.83 -20.78
C ASN A 174 8.21 -2.91 -21.39
N ARG A 175 7.32 -3.71 -20.84
CA ARG A 175 5.97 -3.91 -21.37
C ARG A 175 4.94 -3.54 -20.33
N ARG A 176 4.17 -2.53 -20.61
CA ARG A 176 3.08 -2.08 -19.75
C ARG A 176 1.77 -1.99 -20.51
N GLU A 177 0.67 -2.08 -19.80
CA GLU A 177 -0.65 -1.79 -20.32
C GLU A 177 -0.79 -0.31 -20.68
N PRO A 178 -1.46 0.06 -21.80
CA PRO A 178 -1.75 1.46 -22.12
C PRO A 178 -2.50 2.15 -20.99
N ARG A 179 -2.10 3.40 -20.67
CA ARG A 179 -2.70 4.19 -19.57
C ARG A 179 -4.23 4.28 -19.67
N GLU A 180 -4.76 4.36 -20.90
CA GLU A 180 -6.19 4.52 -21.19
C GLU A 180 -7.00 3.28 -20.80
N LYS A 181 -6.38 2.10 -20.80
CA LYS A 181 -7.04 0.82 -20.50
C LYS A 181 -6.99 0.45 -19.03
N TYR A 182 -6.05 1.01 -18.28
CA TYR A 182 -5.82 0.61 -16.90
C TYR A 182 -5.93 1.78 -15.93
N VAL A 183 -6.90 1.68 -15.05
CA VAL A 183 -7.00 2.52 -13.86
C VAL A 183 -7.12 1.61 -12.65
N HIS A 184 -6.03 1.47 -11.93
CA HIS A 184 -6.07 0.77 -10.65
C HIS A 184 -6.91 1.60 -9.68
N ARG A 185 -8.12 1.11 -9.38
CA ARG A 185 -9.08 1.83 -8.52
C ARG A 185 -9.03 1.38 -7.07
N HIS A 186 -7.91 0.85 -6.63
CA HIS A 186 -7.77 0.43 -5.25
C HIS A 186 -7.27 1.56 -4.36
N PHE A 187 -7.75 1.57 -3.11
CA PHE A 187 -7.24 2.52 -2.15
C PHE A 187 -5.80 2.18 -1.80
N GLY A 188 -4.89 3.13 -2.03
CA GLY A 188 -3.52 3.09 -1.53
C GLY A 188 -3.46 3.64 -0.10
N PHE A 189 -4.22 4.71 0.19
CA PHE A 189 -4.27 5.28 1.54
C PHE A 189 -5.69 5.29 2.08
N VAL A 190 -5.83 4.92 3.34
CA VAL A 190 -7.08 5.04 4.11
C VAL A 190 -6.80 5.62 5.48
N LYS A 191 -7.67 6.51 5.94
CA LYS A 191 -7.59 7.11 7.27
C LYS A 191 -7.75 6.03 8.34
N ALA A 192 -7.00 6.15 9.41
CA ALA A 192 -7.08 5.22 10.53
C ALA A 192 -8.52 5.11 11.07
N GLY A 193 -8.96 3.87 11.26
CA GLY A 193 -10.34 3.54 11.66
C GLY A 193 -11.29 3.23 10.51
N ILE A 194 -10.84 3.33 9.24
CA ILE A 194 -11.60 2.88 8.07
C ILE A 194 -11.09 1.49 7.67
N PHE A 195 -12.00 0.54 7.48
CA PHE A 195 -11.71 -0.85 7.16
C PHE A 195 -12.34 -1.27 5.83
N PHE A 196 -11.73 -2.29 5.20
CA PHE A 196 -12.20 -2.82 3.94
C PHE A 196 -13.33 -3.83 4.14
N GLN A 197 -14.26 -3.87 3.22
CA GLN A 197 -15.31 -4.90 3.19
C GLN A 197 -14.98 -6.05 2.24
N GLN A 198 -14.30 -5.73 1.15
CA GLN A 198 -13.82 -6.70 0.19
C GLN A 198 -12.53 -6.20 -0.45
N ARG A 199 -11.45 -6.97 -0.36
CA ARG A 199 -10.12 -6.58 -0.85
C ARG A 199 -9.72 -5.18 -0.36
N ARG A 200 -9.50 -4.22 -1.28
CA ARG A 200 -9.26 -2.80 -0.97
C ARG A 200 -10.46 -1.93 -1.35
N VAL A 201 -11.65 -2.50 -1.26
CA VAL A 201 -12.89 -1.78 -1.57
C VAL A 201 -13.59 -1.44 -0.25
N ILE A 202 -13.85 -0.17 -0.08
CA ILE A 202 -14.69 0.35 1.00
C ILE A 202 -16.08 0.47 0.43
N ASN A 203 -17.03 -0.29 0.97
CA ASN A 203 -18.38 -0.29 0.45
C ASN A 203 -19.12 0.94 0.97
N TRP A 204 -19.48 1.83 0.07
CA TRP A 204 -20.33 2.99 0.37
C TRP A 204 -21.83 2.67 0.24
N ASN A 205 -22.20 1.43 0.13
CA ASN A 205 -23.61 1.13 0.02
C ASN A 205 -24.33 1.78 1.18
N GLU A 206 -24.87 2.96 0.86
CA GLU A 206 -25.86 3.63 1.65
C GLU A 206 -26.83 2.55 2.13
N SER A 207 -26.89 2.32 3.44
CA SER A 207 -27.74 1.28 3.97
C SER A 207 -29.16 1.48 3.40
N ARG A 208 -29.92 0.42 3.20
CA ARG A 208 -31.31 0.54 2.75
C ARG A 208 -32.10 1.52 3.61
N ILE A 209 -31.76 1.59 4.90
CA ILE A 209 -32.30 2.54 5.86
C ILE A 209 -31.95 3.98 5.47
N ASN A 210 -30.69 4.27 5.14
CA ASN A 210 -30.29 5.62 4.74
C ASN A 210 -30.89 6.04 3.39
N LYS A 211 -31.06 5.12 2.45
CA LYS A 211 -31.78 5.38 1.20
C LYS A 211 -33.24 5.68 1.45
N TRP A 212 -33.86 4.98 2.40
CA TRP A 212 -35.25 5.23 2.80
C TRP A 212 -35.39 6.56 3.56
N MET A 213 -34.49 6.84 4.51
CA MET A 213 -34.50 8.09 5.27
C MET A 213 -34.29 9.31 4.36
N ALA A 214 -33.42 9.23 3.37
CA ALA A 214 -33.22 10.27 2.37
C ALA A 214 -34.54 10.55 1.58
N LYS A 215 -35.29 9.49 1.26
CA LYS A 215 -36.61 9.63 0.57
C LYS A 215 -37.65 10.36 1.39
N ILE A 216 -37.62 10.29 2.71
CA ILE A 216 -38.58 10.94 3.61
C ILE A 216 -38.03 12.21 4.27
N GLY A 217 -36.89 12.72 3.76
CA GLY A 217 -36.31 13.98 4.21
C GLY A 217 -35.65 13.94 5.59
N LEU A 218 -35.46 12.77 6.17
CA LEU A 218 -34.79 12.62 7.46
C LEU A 218 -33.26 12.57 7.31
N PRO A 219 -32.50 13.10 8.30
CA PRO A 219 -31.06 13.02 8.31
C PRO A 219 -30.62 11.57 8.33
N LYS A 220 -29.61 11.24 7.54
CA LYS A 220 -29.05 9.88 7.43
C LYS A 220 -28.40 9.49 8.75
N PHE A 221 -28.74 8.34 9.30
CA PHE A 221 -28.08 7.77 10.47
C PHE A 221 -26.72 7.19 10.06
N GLY A 222 -25.64 7.67 10.69
CA GLY A 222 -24.31 7.11 10.52
C GLY A 222 -23.75 7.19 9.09
N SER A 223 -24.30 8.06 8.22
CA SER A 223 -23.69 8.33 6.92
C SER A 223 -22.48 9.24 7.13
N TYR A 224 -21.34 8.62 7.41
CA TYR A 224 -20.08 9.29 7.15
C TYR A 224 -20.01 9.52 5.63
N VAL A 225 -20.07 10.77 5.23
CA VAL A 225 -19.74 11.16 3.85
C VAL A 225 -18.21 11.08 3.80
N TYR A 226 -17.69 9.93 3.39
CA TYR A 226 -16.26 9.77 3.20
C TYR A 226 -15.81 10.68 2.06
N ASN A 227 -14.78 11.46 2.32
CA ASN A 227 -14.10 12.24 1.30
C ASN A 227 -13.02 11.38 0.64
N PHE A 228 -13.39 10.70 -0.46
CA PHE A 228 -12.46 9.89 -1.24
C PHE A 228 -12.00 10.65 -2.47
N ILE A 229 -10.69 10.61 -2.73
CA ILE A 229 -10.08 11.26 -3.86
C ILE A 229 -9.19 10.30 -4.65
N ASP A 230 -8.89 10.68 -5.88
CA ASP A 230 -7.84 10.05 -6.69
C ASP A 230 -6.57 10.89 -6.61
N CYS A 231 -5.43 10.25 -6.45
CA CYS A 231 -4.14 10.91 -6.62
C CYS A 231 -3.94 11.20 -8.10
N PRO A 232 -3.68 12.46 -8.48
CA PRO A 232 -3.38 12.79 -9.86
C PRO A 232 -2.11 12.08 -10.36
N TRP A 233 -2.08 11.65 -11.61
CA TRP A 233 -0.93 10.99 -12.24
C TRP A 233 0.35 11.83 -12.18
N GLU A 234 0.18 13.14 -12.25
CA GLU A 234 1.27 14.12 -12.24
C GLU A 234 1.92 14.24 -10.86
N VAL A 235 1.20 13.86 -9.81
CA VAL A 235 1.71 13.84 -8.42
C VAL A 235 2.53 12.59 -8.18
N GLY A 236 2.02 11.45 -8.63
CA GLY A 236 2.74 10.19 -8.53
C GLY A 236 1.83 8.99 -8.81
N MET A 237 2.47 7.86 -9.01
CA MET A 237 1.82 6.60 -9.33
C MET A 237 2.56 5.42 -8.74
N MET A 238 1.99 4.26 -8.92
CA MET A 238 2.56 2.98 -8.51
C MET A 238 2.84 2.13 -9.75
N HIS A 239 3.75 1.21 -9.62
CA HIS A 239 4.15 0.25 -10.66
C HIS A 239 3.83 -1.15 -10.18
N HIS A 240 2.81 -1.78 -10.78
CA HIS A 240 2.36 -3.10 -10.40
C HIS A 240 3.07 -4.17 -11.24
N ALA A 241 3.94 -4.91 -10.58
CA ALA A 241 4.76 -5.98 -11.16
C ALA A 241 4.08 -7.37 -11.10
N GLY A 242 2.79 -7.41 -10.88
CA GLY A 242 2.06 -8.67 -10.67
C GLY A 242 2.33 -9.76 -11.71
N TYR A 243 2.62 -9.36 -12.95
CA TYR A 243 2.91 -10.26 -14.06
C TYR A 243 4.35 -10.18 -14.57
N VAL A 244 5.23 -9.47 -13.87
CA VAL A 244 6.68 -9.47 -14.14
C VAL A 244 7.30 -10.63 -13.38
N ARG A 245 7.99 -11.55 -14.09
CA ARG A 245 8.65 -12.71 -13.48
C ARG A 245 9.93 -13.03 -14.24
N ARG A 246 10.86 -13.72 -13.57
CA ARG A 246 12.17 -14.10 -14.16
C ARG A 246 12.02 -14.98 -15.38
N ASP A 247 11.00 -15.84 -15.38
CA ASP A 247 10.74 -16.73 -16.50
C ASP A 247 9.22 -16.99 -16.67
N LYS A 248 8.89 -17.58 -17.82
CA LYS A 248 7.50 -17.91 -18.20
C LYS A 248 6.88 -18.93 -17.25
N THR A 249 7.64 -19.86 -16.72
CA THR A 249 7.14 -20.92 -15.84
C THR A 249 6.64 -20.33 -14.54
N GLN A 250 7.42 -19.46 -13.92
CA GLN A 250 7.03 -18.72 -12.70
C GLN A 250 5.76 -17.88 -12.93
N LEU A 251 5.65 -17.23 -14.10
CA LEU A 251 4.45 -16.47 -14.43
C LEU A 251 3.21 -17.37 -14.52
N ILE A 252 3.31 -18.50 -15.24
CA ILE A 252 2.23 -19.47 -15.37
C ILE A 252 1.83 -20.00 -14.00
N GLU A 253 2.80 -20.41 -13.18
CA GLU A 253 2.54 -20.88 -11.83
C GLU A 253 1.85 -19.83 -10.96
N LYS A 254 2.31 -18.59 -11.01
CA LYS A 254 1.66 -17.50 -10.29
C LYS A 254 0.22 -17.32 -10.76
N MET A 255 -0.01 -17.26 -12.05
CA MET A 255 -1.36 -17.08 -12.60
C MET A 255 -2.29 -18.25 -12.27
N GLN A 256 -1.80 -19.48 -12.26
CA GLN A 256 -2.56 -20.66 -11.85
C GLN A 256 -2.85 -20.72 -10.34
N LYS A 257 -1.97 -20.14 -9.53
CA LYS A 257 -2.08 -20.09 -8.06
C LYS A 257 -2.71 -18.80 -7.56
N HIS A 258 -2.99 -17.84 -8.45
CA HIS A 258 -3.45 -16.51 -8.09
C HIS A 258 -4.86 -16.51 -7.50
N SER A 259 -5.11 -15.60 -6.60
CA SER A 259 -6.42 -15.36 -5.96
C SER A 259 -7.52 -14.91 -6.93
N HIS A 260 -7.22 -14.78 -8.22
CA HIS A 260 -8.07 -14.22 -9.24
C HIS A 260 -8.30 -15.17 -10.43
N LEU A 261 -8.20 -16.47 -10.23
CA LEU A 261 -8.50 -17.45 -11.29
C LEU A 261 -9.85 -17.21 -11.98
N GLU A 262 -10.84 -16.71 -11.23
CA GLU A 262 -12.12 -16.31 -11.81
C GLU A 262 -12.04 -15.06 -12.69
N ALA A 263 -11.09 -14.15 -12.40
CA ALA A 263 -10.88 -12.91 -13.16
C ALA A 263 -9.90 -13.09 -14.34
N HIS A 264 -9.15 -14.21 -14.34
CA HIS A 264 -8.16 -14.53 -15.35
C HIS A 264 -8.36 -15.94 -15.87
N PRO A 265 -9.37 -16.16 -16.73
CA PRO A 265 -9.61 -17.47 -17.32
C PRO A 265 -8.40 -17.92 -18.16
N PRO A 266 -8.26 -19.22 -18.47
CA PRO A 266 -7.14 -19.72 -19.27
C PRO A 266 -6.92 -18.96 -20.57
N GLU A 267 -8.00 -18.50 -21.22
CA GLU A 267 -7.97 -17.72 -22.45
C GLU A 267 -7.26 -16.36 -22.27
N PHE A 268 -7.35 -15.75 -21.09
CA PHE A 268 -6.64 -14.52 -20.79
C PHE A 268 -5.12 -14.77 -20.72
N LEU A 269 -4.71 -15.88 -20.11
CA LEU A 269 -3.30 -16.27 -20.10
C LEU A 269 -2.79 -16.55 -21.51
N GLU A 270 -3.57 -17.27 -22.33
CA GLU A 270 -3.22 -17.54 -23.71
C GLU A 270 -3.12 -16.26 -24.54
N ALA A 271 -4.07 -15.32 -24.39
CA ALA A 271 -4.03 -14.02 -25.05
C ALA A 271 -2.77 -13.22 -24.67
N ILE A 272 -2.41 -13.20 -23.39
CA ILE A 272 -1.17 -12.55 -22.92
C ILE A 272 0.06 -13.24 -23.49
N LEU A 273 0.09 -14.57 -23.52
CA LEU A 273 1.22 -15.36 -24.01
C LEU A 273 1.38 -15.32 -25.54
N SER A 274 0.27 -15.22 -26.29
CA SER A 274 0.25 -15.19 -27.76
C SER A 274 0.68 -13.86 -28.37
N LYS A 275 0.93 -12.81 -27.55
CA LYS A 275 1.21 -11.43 -27.99
C LYS A 275 0.03 -10.72 -28.68
N GLU A 276 -1.17 -11.27 -28.61
CA GLU A 276 -2.38 -10.61 -29.10
C GLU A 276 -2.79 -9.41 -28.25
N TYR A 277 -2.23 -9.30 -27.06
CA TYR A 277 -2.44 -8.16 -26.16
C TYR A 277 -1.55 -6.99 -26.62
N GLU A 278 -2.15 -5.84 -26.89
CA GLU A 278 -1.42 -4.61 -27.21
C GLU A 278 -0.73 -4.06 -25.97
N PHE A 279 0.60 -4.17 -25.95
CA PHE A 279 1.43 -3.55 -24.92
C PHE A 279 2.08 -2.27 -25.46
N THR A 280 2.20 -1.30 -24.59
CA THR A 280 2.99 -0.10 -24.85
C THR A 280 4.40 -0.33 -24.33
N ASP A 281 5.41 -0.04 -25.16
CA ASP A 281 6.79 -0.04 -24.71
C ASP A 281 6.96 0.99 -23.58
N SER A 282 7.49 0.54 -22.45
CA SER A 282 7.74 1.40 -21.31
C SER A 282 8.97 2.25 -21.58
N LYS A 283 8.74 3.54 -21.82
CA LYS A 283 9.79 4.57 -21.82
C LYS A 283 9.77 5.21 -20.44
N ASN A 284 10.88 5.64 -19.91
CA ASN A 284 10.96 6.35 -18.62
C ASN A 284 10.48 5.53 -17.41
N LEU A 285 11.13 4.41 -17.16
CA LEU A 285 10.94 3.68 -15.91
C LEU A 285 11.45 4.52 -14.73
N PRO A 286 10.83 4.40 -13.54
CA PRO A 286 11.33 5.01 -12.31
C PRO A 286 12.79 4.63 -12.03
N ILE A 287 13.50 5.48 -11.30
CA ILE A 287 14.93 5.28 -11.03
C ILE A 287 15.20 3.97 -10.28
N ASN A 288 14.29 3.55 -9.43
CA ASN A 288 14.35 2.29 -8.69
C ASN A 288 13.97 1.06 -9.53
N ILE A 289 13.45 1.24 -10.75
CA ILE A 289 13.09 0.16 -11.68
C ILE A 289 14.00 0.15 -12.92
N GLN A 290 15.01 1.00 -12.99
CA GLN A 290 15.89 1.07 -14.14
C GLN A 290 16.79 -0.16 -14.26
N LYS A 291 17.17 -0.48 -15.50
CA LYS A 291 18.13 -1.54 -15.80
C LYS A 291 19.44 -1.32 -15.00
N GLY A 292 19.92 -2.36 -14.37
CA GLY A 292 21.08 -2.32 -13.48
C GLY A 292 20.73 -2.50 -12.00
N ASN A 293 19.50 -2.18 -11.61
CA ASN A 293 18.99 -2.48 -10.26
C ASN A 293 18.30 -3.85 -10.19
N TRP A 294 18.05 -4.45 -11.35
CA TRP A 294 17.31 -5.71 -11.51
C TRP A 294 18.06 -6.66 -12.45
N PRO A 295 17.87 -7.97 -12.34
CA PRO A 295 18.42 -8.93 -13.28
C PRO A 295 17.99 -8.61 -14.73
N ASP A 296 18.90 -8.84 -15.69
CA ASP A 296 18.61 -8.57 -17.11
C ASP A 296 17.35 -9.27 -17.64
N SER A 297 17.02 -10.45 -17.10
CA SER A 297 15.82 -11.21 -17.44
C SER A 297 14.51 -10.43 -17.25
N PHE A 298 14.48 -9.42 -16.36
CA PHE A 298 13.32 -8.56 -16.16
C PHE A 298 13.14 -7.50 -17.27
N PHE A 299 14.14 -7.33 -18.15
CA PHE A 299 14.09 -6.35 -19.25
C PHE A 299 14.15 -6.97 -20.64
N GLU A 300 14.50 -8.25 -20.74
CA GLU A 300 14.57 -8.94 -22.02
C GLU A 300 13.18 -9.13 -22.62
N LYS A 301 13.07 -8.78 -23.92
CA LYS A 301 11.88 -9.10 -24.72
C LYS A 301 11.95 -10.59 -25.08
N LYS A 302 11.25 -11.42 -24.35
CA LYS A 302 11.09 -12.84 -24.66
C LYS A 302 9.98 -13.07 -25.66
#